data_d4e8ec74de5015719396986e8d90ab65
#
_entry.id   d4e8ec74de5015719396986e8d90ab65
#
_cell.length_a   1.000
_cell.length_b   1.000
_cell.length_c   1.000
_cell.angle_alpha   90.00
_cell.angle_beta   90.00
_cell.angle_gamma   90.00
#
_symmetry.space_group_name_H-M   'P 1'
#
loop_
_entity.id
_entity.type
_entity.pdbx_description
1 polymer ?
#
loop_
_entity_poly.entity_id
_entity_poly.type
_entity_poly.pdbx_seq_one_letter_code
_entity_poly.pdbx_strand_id
1 'polypeptide(L)'
;MAKLKISDEWWSAPAESESGELIIVTGRRDMDNVIAFGKYKYRVEVSWRYGEGGMPDVPTSELMEKITDSLKAELKKDPVAILTGIYTGAGERNWVFYTMSLHIFSKKFNEAMAEFEQLPLEFYAADDPDWEEYKEMRETEIADDDD
;
A
#
# COMPACT_ATOMS: atom_id res chain seq x y z
N MET A 1 9.15 -24.66 13.94
CA MET A 1 9.54 -23.66 12.93
C MET A 1 8.87 -22.33 13.24
N ALA A 2 9.64 -21.27 13.30
CA ALA A 2 9.10 -19.94 13.59
C ALA A 2 8.32 -19.41 12.38
N LYS A 3 7.14 -18.86 12.65
CA LYS A 3 6.36 -18.18 11.62
C LYS A 3 6.97 -16.82 11.34
N LEU A 4 6.90 -16.40 10.08
CA LEU A 4 7.25 -15.04 9.71
C LEU A 4 6.26 -14.09 10.39
N LYS A 5 6.76 -13.19 11.19
CA LYS A 5 5.92 -12.22 11.91
C LYS A 5 5.81 -10.94 11.08
N ILE A 6 4.59 -10.58 10.72
CA ILE A 6 4.31 -9.37 9.95
C ILE A 6 3.75 -8.32 10.90
N SER A 7 4.47 -7.21 11.02
CA SER A 7 4.06 -6.08 11.86
C SER A 7 2.77 -5.44 11.32
N ASP A 8 1.93 -4.96 12.22
CA ASP A 8 0.78 -4.13 11.84
C ASP A 8 0.91 -2.74 12.48
N GLU A 9 2.14 -2.28 12.61
CA GLU A 9 2.43 -0.93 13.07
C GLU A 9 2.69 -0.03 11.87
N TRP A 10 2.14 1.18 11.91
CA TRP A 10 2.17 2.10 10.77
C TRP A 10 2.65 3.47 11.21
N TRP A 11 3.15 4.23 10.24
CA TRP A 11 3.51 5.63 10.39
C TRP A 11 2.86 6.43 9.26
N SER A 12 2.73 7.73 9.47
CA SER A 12 2.25 8.64 8.41
C SER A 12 3.11 9.89 8.44
N ALA A 13 3.39 10.43 7.26
CA ALA A 13 4.17 11.65 7.12
C ALA A 13 3.71 12.41 5.89
N PRO A 14 3.82 13.75 5.90
CA PRO A 14 3.52 14.54 4.71
C PRO A 14 4.66 14.50 3.71
N ALA A 15 4.32 14.62 2.43
CA ALA A 15 5.28 14.74 1.35
C ALA A 15 4.67 15.64 0.28
N GLU A 16 5.41 15.94 -0.77
CA GLU A 16 4.92 16.73 -1.88
C GLU A 16 4.93 15.90 -3.16
N SER A 17 3.91 16.08 -3.99
CA SER A 17 3.88 15.51 -5.34
C SER A 17 4.82 16.31 -6.25
N GLU A 18 5.03 15.82 -7.47
CA GLU A 18 5.81 16.53 -8.47
C GLU A 18 5.26 17.93 -8.76
N SER A 19 3.94 18.10 -8.62
CA SER A 19 3.28 19.41 -8.82
C SER A 19 3.31 20.29 -7.56
N GLY A 20 3.89 19.82 -6.46
CA GLY A 20 3.96 20.57 -5.22
C GLY A 20 2.75 20.44 -4.31
N GLU A 21 1.80 19.55 -4.63
CA GLU A 21 0.63 19.33 -3.79
C GLU A 21 0.96 18.42 -2.61
N LEU A 22 0.21 18.59 -1.52
CA LEU A 22 0.36 17.73 -0.34
C LEU A 22 -0.01 16.29 -0.65
N ILE A 23 0.82 15.37 -0.21
CA ILE A 23 0.55 13.93 -0.22
C ILE A 23 0.77 13.42 1.20
N ILE A 24 -0.11 12.54 1.67
CA ILE A 24 0.10 11.82 2.92
C ILE A 24 0.62 10.43 2.58
N VAL A 25 1.77 10.09 3.12
CA VAL A 25 2.41 8.79 2.96
C VAL A 25 2.19 8.00 4.24
N THR A 26 1.62 6.81 4.11
CA THR A 26 1.39 5.90 5.24
C THR A 26 2.16 4.62 4.94
N GLY A 27 3.07 4.25 5.83
CA GLY A 27 3.93 3.09 5.62
C GLY A 27 3.88 2.11 6.77
N ARG A 28 4.05 0.82 6.45
CA ARG A 28 4.10 -0.24 7.46
C ARG A 28 5.51 -0.32 8.03
N ARG A 29 5.62 -0.39 9.37
CA ARG A 29 6.92 -0.49 10.07
C ARG A 29 7.41 -1.93 10.14
N ASP A 30 8.69 -2.07 10.44
CA ASP A 30 9.31 -3.35 10.87
C ASP A 30 9.19 -4.44 9.82
N MET A 31 9.55 -4.12 8.58
CA MET A 31 9.52 -5.05 7.46
C MET A 31 10.87 -5.70 7.14
N ASP A 32 11.92 -5.40 7.90
CA ASP A 32 13.26 -5.92 7.59
C ASP A 32 13.31 -7.46 7.61
N ASN A 33 12.58 -8.09 8.52
CA ASN A 33 12.48 -9.56 8.58
C ASN A 33 11.77 -10.11 7.33
N VAL A 34 10.78 -9.39 6.82
CA VAL A 34 10.04 -9.80 5.63
C VAL A 34 10.91 -9.66 4.39
N ILE A 35 11.67 -8.57 4.31
CA ILE A 35 12.63 -8.36 3.22
C ILE A 35 13.67 -9.47 3.22
N ALA A 36 14.23 -9.79 4.39
CA ALA A 36 15.24 -10.83 4.54
C ALA A 36 14.70 -12.23 4.21
N PHE A 37 13.41 -12.45 4.43
CA PHE A 37 12.75 -13.71 4.07
C PHE A 37 12.84 -13.99 2.57
N GLY A 38 12.80 -12.94 1.73
CA GLY A 38 13.13 -13.02 0.31
C GLY A 38 12.09 -13.64 -0.61
N LYS A 39 10.87 -13.87 -0.14
CA LYS A 39 9.81 -14.51 -0.93
C LYS A 39 8.87 -13.53 -1.61
N TYR A 40 8.76 -12.31 -1.11
CA TYR A 40 7.86 -11.28 -1.62
C TYR A 40 8.59 -10.44 -2.67
N LYS A 41 8.71 -10.98 -3.88
CA LYS A 41 9.57 -10.42 -4.94
C LYS A 41 8.88 -9.47 -5.91
N TYR A 42 7.56 -9.43 -5.91
CA TYR A 42 6.80 -8.64 -6.87
C TYR A 42 6.09 -7.50 -6.16
N ARG A 43 6.20 -6.31 -6.73
CA ARG A 43 5.49 -5.13 -6.23
C ARG A 43 4.26 -4.91 -7.09
N VAL A 44 3.11 -4.66 -6.45
CA VAL A 44 1.88 -4.29 -7.14
C VAL A 44 1.42 -2.95 -6.60
N GLU A 45 1.13 -2.02 -7.50
CA GLU A 45 0.59 -0.71 -7.16
C GLU A 45 -0.82 -0.63 -7.73
N VAL A 46 -1.78 -0.31 -6.87
CA VAL A 46 -3.19 -0.15 -7.25
C VAL A 46 -3.54 1.31 -7.07
N SER A 47 -3.93 1.97 -8.16
CA SER A 47 -4.18 3.41 -8.20
C SER A 47 -5.65 3.71 -8.41
N TRP A 48 -6.16 4.66 -7.65
CA TRP A 48 -7.52 5.18 -7.81
C TRP A 48 -7.44 6.70 -7.93
N ARG A 49 -7.76 7.20 -9.13
CA ARG A 49 -7.84 8.64 -9.36
C ARG A 49 -9.25 9.09 -8.98
N TYR A 50 -9.38 9.71 -7.81
CA TYR A 50 -10.67 10.15 -7.28
C TYR A 50 -11.03 11.58 -7.71
N GLY A 51 -10.08 12.35 -8.26
CA GLY A 51 -10.30 13.70 -8.68
C GLY A 51 -9.13 14.25 -9.48
N GLU A 52 -9.18 15.53 -9.81
CA GLU A 52 -8.13 16.18 -10.60
C GLU A 52 -6.97 16.69 -9.74
N GLY A 53 -7.19 16.77 -8.44
CA GLY A 53 -6.16 17.22 -7.49
C GLY A 53 -6.71 17.20 -6.08
N GLY A 54 -5.85 17.54 -5.12
CA GLY A 54 -6.22 17.66 -3.72
C GLY A 54 -6.47 16.35 -3.00
N MET A 55 -6.98 16.47 -1.78
CA MET A 55 -7.32 15.33 -0.92
C MET A 55 -8.73 14.83 -1.21
N PRO A 56 -9.03 13.55 -0.91
CA PRO A 56 -10.39 13.04 -1.11
C PRO A 56 -11.38 13.69 -0.14
N ASP A 57 -12.65 13.77 -0.56
CA ASP A 57 -13.70 14.25 0.33
C ASP A 57 -14.02 13.20 1.41
N VAL A 58 -14.87 13.56 2.37
CA VAL A 58 -15.16 12.70 3.52
C VAL A 58 -15.77 11.35 3.09
N PRO A 59 -16.81 11.29 2.23
CA PRO A 59 -17.35 10.00 1.81
C PRO A 59 -16.35 9.13 1.08
N THR A 60 -15.52 9.73 0.23
CA THR A 60 -14.47 9.01 -0.50
C THR A 60 -13.42 8.45 0.48
N SER A 61 -12.99 9.27 1.45
CA SER A 61 -12.05 8.82 2.49
C SER A 61 -12.61 7.64 3.29
N GLU A 62 -13.88 7.70 3.66
CA GLU A 62 -14.51 6.61 4.40
C GLU A 62 -14.55 5.31 3.59
N LEU A 63 -14.83 5.41 2.30
CA LEU A 63 -14.80 4.25 1.40
C LEU A 63 -13.40 3.68 1.30
N MET A 64 -12.39 4.53 1.18
CA MET A 64 -10.98 4.13 1.14
C MET A 64 -10.57 3.37 2.40
N GLU A 65 -11.03 3.81 3.57
CA GLU A 65 -10.76 3.12 4.84
C GLU A 65 -11.39 1.72 4.86
N LYS A 66 -12.62 1.60 4.39
CA LYS A 66 -13.31 0.30 4.32
C LYS A 66 -12.60 -0.65 3.36
N ILE A 67 -12.15 -0.14 2.22
CA ILE A 67 -11.40 -0.92 1.23
C ILE A 67 -10.09 -1.40 1.85
N THR A 68 -9.35 -0.50 2.50
CA THR A 68 -8.08 -0.82 3.13
C THR A 68 -8.25 -1.90 4.19
N ASP A 69 -9.29 -1.77 5.04
CA ASP A 69 -9.58 -2.75 6.08
C ASP A 69 -9.92 -4.13 5.49
N SER A 70 -10.70 -4.15 4.41
CA SER A 70 -11.06 -5.39 3.72
C SER A 70 -9.83 -6.07 3.12
N LEU A 71 -8.95 -5.30 2.49
CA LEU A 71 -7.70 -5.82 1.92
C LEU A 71 -6.80 -6.39 3.02
N LYS A 72 -6.63 -5.66 4.11
CA LYS A 72 -5.82 -6.14 5.24
C LYS A 72 -6.37 -7.44 5.83
N ALA A 73 -7.70 -7.50 6.01
CA ALA A 73 -8.33 -8.69 6.58
C ALA A 73 -8.15 -9.91 5.68
N GLU A 74 -8.31 -9.74 4.38
CA GLU A 74 -8.16 -10.83 3.41
C GLU A 74 -6.73 -11.34 3.36
N LEU A 75 -5.76 -10.43 3.34
CA LEU A 75 -4.34 -10.79 3.28
C LEU A 75 -3.83 -11.36 4.61
N LYS A 76 -4.47 -11.03 5.71
CA LYS A 76 -4.11 -11.59 7.02
C LYS A 76 -4.46 -13.08 7.11
N LYS A 77 -5.54 -13.50 6.45
CA LYS A 77 -5.95 -14.90 6.42
C LYS A 77 -4.92 -15.78 5.72
N ASP A 78 -4.31 -15.25 4.66
CA ASP A 78 -3.32 -15.95 3.85
C ASP A 78 -2.29 -14.92 3.36
N PRO A 79 -1.18 -14.75 4.09
CA PRO A 79 -0.25 -13.67 3.82
C PRO A 79 0.65 -13.90 2.61
N VAL A 80 0.05 -14.20 1.47
CA VAL A 80 0.75 -14.30 0.19
C VAL A 80 1.18 -12.94 -0.33
N ALA A 81 0.54 -11.88 0.17
CA ALA A 81 0.87 -10.49 -0.15
C ALA A 81 0.74 -9.63 1.10
N ILE A 82 1.45 -8.51 1.10
CA ILE A 82 1.47 -7.58 2.24
C ILE A 82 1.25 -6.17 1.70
N LEU A 83 0.29 -5.45 2.28
CA LEU A 83 0.14 -4.02 2.01
C LEU A 83 1.22 -3.28 2.79
N THR A 84 2.11 -2.59 2.09
CA THR A 84 3.27 -1.95 2.71
C THR A 84 3.20 -0.42 2.73
N GLY A 85 2.45 0.17 1.83
CA GLY A 85 2.37 1.62 1.77
C GLY A 85 1.09 2.13 1.12
N ILE A 86 0.70 3.34 1.50
CA ILE A 86 -0.47 4.03 0.95
C ILE A 86 -0.08 5.48 0.74
N TYR A 87 -0.33 5.99 -0.46
CA TYR A 87 -0.09 7.38 -0.82
C TYR A 87 -1.43 8.03 -1.14
N THR A 88 -1.73 9.15 -0.52
CA THR A 88 -3.01 9.84 -0.73
C THR A 88 -2.79 11.34 -0.93
N GLY A 89 -3.27 11.87 -2.02
CA GLY A 89 -3.19 13.29 -2.35
C GLY A 89 -3.05 13.52 -3.83
N ALA A 90 -3.10 14.77 -4.23
CA ALA A 90 -2.98 15.16 -5.65
C ALA A 90 -3.99 14.44 -6.55
N GLY A 91 -5.20 14.18 -6.02
CA GLY A 91 -6.29 13.57 -6.78
C GLY A 91 -6.22 12.06 -6.91
N GLU A 92 -5.29 11.40 -6.22
CA GLU A 92 -5.05 9.98 -6.41
C GLU A 92 -4.71 9.28 -5.10
N ARG A 93 -5.17 8.04 -4.98
CA ARG A 93 -4.71 7.14 -3.93
C ARG A 93 -4.01 5.94 -4.56
N ASN A 94 -2.86 5.55 -4.00
CA ASN A 94 -2.11 4.39 -4.41
C ASN A 94 -1.92 3.47 -3.21
N TRP A 95 -2.30 2.20 -3.36
CA TRP A 95 -1.98 1.14 -2.40
C TRP A 95 -0.83 0.34 -2.98
N VAL A 96 0.23 0.13 -2.20
CA VAL A 96 1.41 -0.60 -2.65
C VAL A 96 1.52 -1.91 -1.87
N PHE A 97 1.65 -3.00 -2.60
CA PHE A 97 1.74 -4.34 -2.06
C PHE A 97 3.02 -5.03 -2.52
N TYR A 98 3.53 -5.94 -1.70
CA TYR A 98 4.55 -6.89 -2.13
C TYR A 98 3.95 -8.27 -2.01
N THR A 99 4.13 -9.10 -3.04
CA THR A 99 3.51 -10.42 -3.12
C THR A 99 4.48 -11.50 -3.57
N MET A 100 4.19 -12.72 -3.16
CA MET A 100 4.92 -13.91 -3.62
C MET A 100 4.42 -14.36 -4.99
N SER A 101 3.17 -14.06 -5.33
CA SER A 101 2.53 -14.50 -6.56
C SER A 101 1.53 -13.46 -7.04
N LEU A 102 1.72 -12.99 -8.26
CA LEU A 102 0.82 -12.03 -8.88
C LEU A 102 -0.57 -12.64 -9.10
N HIS A 103 -0.61 -13.90 -9.48
CA HIS A 103 -1.87 -14.61 -9.73
C HIS A 103 -2.71 -14.72 -8.45
N ILE A 104 -2.09 -15.17 -7.36
CA ILE A 104 -2.79 -15.34 -6.08
C ILE A 104 -3.18 -13.98 -5.50
N PHE A 105 -2.30 -12.97 -5.65
CA PHE A 105 -2.63 -11.60 -5.24
C PHE A 105 -3.91 -11.12 -5.93
N SER A 106 -3.99 -11.29 -7.25
CA SER A 106 -5.16 -10.87 -8.03
C SER A 106 -6.44 -11.52 -7.52
N LYS A 107 -6.37 -12.80 -7.22
CA LYS A 107 -7.53 -13.55 -6.69
C LYS A 107 -7.95 -13.01 -5.32
N LYS A 108 -6.99 -12.81 -4.42
CA LYS A 108 -7.26 -12.27 -3.08
C LYS A 108 -7.79 -10.85 -3.14
N PHE A 109 -7.24 -10.03 -4.02
CA PHE A 109 -7.70 -8.66 -4.22
C PHE A 109 -9.16 -8.64 -4.66
N ASN A 110 -9.52 -9.48 -5.63
CA ASN A 110 -10.89 -9.55 -6.12
C ASN A 110 -11.85 -10.03 -5.04
N GLU A 111 -11.44 -10.98 -4.21
CA GLU A 111 -12.25 -11.44 -3.09
C GLU A 111 -12.50 -10.32 -2.06
N ALA A 112 -11.46 -9.54 -1.75
CA ALA A 112 -11.59 -8.42 -0.82
C ALA A 112 -12.49 -7.32 -1.36
N MET A 113 -12.47 -7.10 -2.67
CA MET A 113 -13.24 -6.03 -3.32
C MET A 113 -14.66 -6.42 -3.70
N ALA A 114 -15.02 -7.70 -3.54
CA ALA A 114 -16.33 -8.20 -4.02
C ALA A 114 -17.54 -7.51 -3.39
N GLU A 115 -17.40 -6.98 -2.17
CA GLU A 115 -18.49 -6.29 -1.47
C GLU A 115 -18.63 -4.80 -1.86
N PHE A 116 -17.70 -4.29 -2.65
CA PHE A 116 -17.70 -2.87 -3.05
C PHE A 116 -18.15 -2.71 -4.49
N GLU A 117 -18.61 -1.50 -4.82
CA GLU A 117 -18.90 -1.13 -6.20
C GLU A 117 -17.63 -1.23 -7.03
N GLN A 118 -17.78 -1.47 -8.32
CA GLN A 118 -16.65 -1.45 -9.23
C GLN A 118 -16.07 -0.05 -9.33
N LEU A 119 -14.77 0.08 -9.06
CA LEU A 119 -14.05 1.35 -9.11
C LEU A 119 -13.09 1.35 -10.30
N PRO A 120 -12.76 2.55 -10.83
CA PRO A 120 -11.82 2.67 -11.96
C PRO A 120 -10.36 2.55 -11.48
N LEU A 121 -9.99 1.37 -11.04
CA LEU A 121 -8.64 1.11 -10.51
C LEU A 121 -7.69 0.74 -11.63
N GLU A 122 -6.45 1.19 -11.52
CA GLU A 122 -5.36 0.83 -12.40
C GLU A 122 -4.33 0.01 -11.63
N PHE A 123 -3.76 -0.98 -12.28
CA PHE A 123 -2.80 -1.91 -11.67
C PHE A 123 -1.46 -1.80 -12.38
N TYR A 124 -0.40 -1.72 -11.61
CA TYR A 124 0.97 -1.76 -12.11
C TYR A 124 1.74 -2.79 -11.31
N ALA A 125 2.47 -3.67 -11.99
CA ALA A 125 3.27 -4.69 -11.32
C ALA A 125 4.71 -4.64 -11.84
N ALA A 126 5.66 -4.86 -10.94
CA ALA A 126 7.08 -4.87 -11.27
C ALA A 126 7.81 -5.84 -10.36
N ASP A 127 8.95 -6.34 -10.82
CA ASP A 127 9.87 -7.08 -9.97
C ASP A 127 10.57 -6.10 -9.04
N ASP A 128 10.56 -6.39 -7.76
CA ASP A 128 11.25 -5.55 -6.77
C ASP A 128 11.70 -6.42 -5.59
N PRO A 129 12.58 -7.39 -5.84
CA PRO A 129 12.99 -8.36 -4.81
C PRO A 129 13.73 -7.73 -3.64
N ASP A 130 14.36 -6.57 -3.85
CA ASP A 130 15.09 -5.85 -2.80
C ASP A 130 14.26 -4.79 -2.10
N TRP A 131 12.98 -4.66 -2.46
CA TRP A 131 12.05 -3.70 -1.86
C TRP A 131 12.54 -2.26 -1.96
N GLU A 132 13.08 -1.89 -3.10
CA GLU A 132 13.65 -0.55 -3.31
C GLU A 132 12.62 0.57 -3.12
N GLU A 133 11.41 0.38 -3.63
CA GLU A 133 10.33 1.36 -3.46
C GLU A 133 9.98 1.53 -1.98
N TYR A 134 9.86 0.43 -1.24
CA TYR A 134 9.58 0.47 0.20
C TYR A 134 10.67 1.22 0.96
N LYS A 135 11.93 0.97 0.62
CA LYS A 135 13.07 1.63 1.26
C LYS A 135 13.07 3.12 0.99
N GLU A 136 12.73 3.55 -0.22
CA GLU A 136 12.59 4.96 -0.55
C GLU A 136 11.45 5.61 0.22
N MET A 137 10.30 4.93 0.29
CA MET A 137 9.14 5.42 1.06
C MET A 137 9.52 5.59 2.53
N ARG A 138 10.26 4.64 3.09
CA ARG A 138 10.68 4.66 4.50
C ARG A 138 11.54 5.89 4.82
N GLU A 139 12.27 6.42 3.85
CA GLU A 139 13.06 7.63 4.03
C GLU A 139 12.18 8.86 4.32
N THR A 140 10.94 8.85 3.90
CA THR A 140 9.98 9.93 4.19
C THR A 140 9.70 10.02 5.69
N GLU A 141 9.60 8.89 6.38
CA GLU A 141 9.46 8.86 7.83
C GLU A 141 10.68 9.45 8.52
N ILE A 142 11.86 9.03 8.09
CA ILE A 142 13.13 9.51 8.66
C ILE A 142 13.30 11.01 8.46
N ALA A 143 12.99 11.51 7.28
CA ALA A 143 13.12 12.94 6.97
C ALA A 143 12.16 13.78 7.83
N ASP A 144 10.94 13.30 8.06
CA ASP A 144 9.95 13.99 8.89
C ASP A 144 10.38 14.00 10.37
N ASP A 145 10.97 12.90 10.85
CA ASP A 145 11.44 12.78 12.22
C ASP A 145 12.65 13.67 12.51
N ASP A 146 13.44 14.02 11.49
CA ASP A 146 14.63 14.85 11.62
C ASP A 146 14.31 16.35 11.76
N ASP A 147 13.08 16.73 11.55
CA ASP A 147 12.63 18.13 11.72
C ASP A 147 12.27 18.45 13.20
#